data_dff4e025bd3f2724459ecd8db7e5525f
#
_entry.id   dff4e025bd3f2724459ecd8db7e5525f
#
_cell.length_a   1.000
_cell.length_b   1.000
_cell.length_c   1.000
_cell.angle_alpha   90.00
_cell.angle_beta   90.00
_cell.angle_gamma   90.00
#
_symmetry.space_group_name_H-M   'P 1'
#
loop_
_entity.id
_entity.type
_entity.pdbx_description
1 polymer ?
#
loop_
_entity_poly.entity_id
_entity_poly.type
_entity_poly.pdbx_seq_one_letter_code
_entity_poly.pdbx_strand_id
1 'polypeptide(L)'
;MLRLNKCIIQNGDFKLKANFEIAPKSKVAIIGPSGSGKSTLLEAIAGFQEFSSGEIAWCGSDLTQVHPGERPFAMLFQDGNLFPHMTAKQNIALGLQANRRLTTDEQKQVEAALSRVGLLNMGARRPAELSGGQRSRVALARVLVQRRDLLLLDEPFAALGPALKAEMLDLVAELVDETGTSILMVTHDPNDARRITEEAILVADGVAHKPCGTPQLIENPPAALADYLVRRESFPEC
;
A
#
# COMPACT_ATOMS: atom_id res chain seq x y z
N MET A 1 5.08 9.38 12.74
CA MET A 1 6.12 9.80 11.78
C MET A 1 6.97 8.61 11.42
N LEU A 2 7.03 8.25 10.13
CA LEU A 2 7.98 7.26 9.61
C LEU A 2 9.29 7.99 9.30
N ARG A 3 10.42 7.41 9.72
CA ARG A 3 11.75 7.95 9.44
C ARG A 3 12.66 6.84 8.93
N LEU A 4 13.26 7.08 7.76
CA LEU A 4 14.35 6.30 7.22
C LEU A 4 15.63 7.14 7.31
N ASN A 5 16.59 6.69 8.08
CA ASN A 5 17.85 7.41 8.30
C ASN A 5 19.01 6.68 7.62
N LYS A 6 19.48 7.22 6.48
CA LYS A 6 20.59 6.69 5.67
C LYS A 6 20.44 5.19 5.35
N CYS A 7 19.19 4.74 5.13
CA CYS A 7 18.89 3.35 4.79
C CYS A 7 19.46 2.98 3.43
N ILE A 8 20.02 1.78 3.33
CA ILE A 8 20.45 1.15 2.09
C ILE A 8 19.81 -0.22 1.98
N ILE A 9 19.15 -0.48 0.87
CA ILE A 9 18.66 -1.80 0.49
C ILE A 9 19.61 -2.31 -0.60
N GLN A 10 20.12 -3.53 -0.45
CA GLN A 10 20.99 -4.15 -1.44
C GLN A 10 20.54 -5.58 -1.72
N ASN A 11 20.40 -5.91 -3.02
CA ASN A 11 20.06 -7.25 -3.49
C ASN A 11 20.87 -7.54 -4.75
N GLY A 12 21.95 -8.30 -4.62
CA GLY A 12 22.95 -8.48 -5.67
C GLY A 12 23.55 -7.15 -6.09
N ASP A 13 23.44 -6.83 -7.39
CA ASP A 13 23.92 -5.56 -7.96
C ASP A 13 22.94 -4.40 -7.75
N PHE A 14 21.71 -4.68 -7.37
CA PHE A 14 20.72 -3.65 -7.10
C PHE A 14 21.00 -2.96 -5.76
N LYS A 15 21.01 -1.62 -5.77
CA LYS A 15 21.21 -0.79 -4.59
C LYS A 15 20.25 0.38 -4.58
N LEU A 16 19.50 0.54 -3.50
CA LEU A 16 18.59 1.66 -3.27
C LEU A 16 18.93 2.37 -1.97
N LYS A 17 19.07 3.69 -2.03
CA LYS A 17 19.32 4.55 -0.88
C LYS A 17 18.04 5.29 -0.51
N ALA A 18 17.71 5.36 0.78
CA ALA A 18 16.56 6.10 1.29
C ALA A 18 16.95 6.91 2.54
N ASN A 19 16.62 8.20 2.54
CA ASN A 19 16.87 9.10 3.66
C ASN A 19 15.80 10.20 3.68
N PHE A 20 14.66 9.93 4.31
CA PHE A 20 13.51 10.83 4.36
C PHE A 20 12.62 10.57 5.58
N GLU A 21 11.69 11.48 5.80
CA GLU A 21 10.67 11.38 6.84
C GLU A 21 9.29 11.58 6.20
N ILE A 22 8.28 10.89 6.76
CA ILE A 22 6.86 11.03 6.40
C ILE A 22 6.09 11.36 7.68
N ALA A 23 5.30 12.43 7.65
CA ALA A 23 4.49 12.84 8.78
C ALA A 23 3.40 11.79 9.13
N PRO A 24 2.92 11.76 10.38
CA PRO A 24 1.73 10.96 10.71
C PRO A 24 0.51 11.48 9.96
N LYS A 25 -0.43 10.59 9.64
CA LYS A 25 -1.69 10.88 8.95
C LYS A 25 -1.51 11.45 7.53
N SER A 26 -0.31 11.35 6.95
CA SER A 26 -0.09 11.74 5.56
C SER A 26 -0.42 10.62 4.58
N LYS A 27 -0.78 11.02 3.38
CA LYS A 27 -1.01 10.16 2.23
C LYS A 27 0.10 10.43 1.22
N VAL A 28 1.00 9.46 1.04
CA VAL A 28 2.20 9.61 0.22
C VAL A 28 2.23 8.55 -0.87
N ALA A 29 2.47 8.97 -2.13
CA ALA A 29 2.72 8.05 -3.23
C ALA A 29 4.22 7.74 -3.36
N ILE A 30 4.54 6.55 -3.84
CA ILE A 30 5.86 6.18 -4.35
C ILE A 30 5.73 6.00 -5.85
N ILE A 31 6.39 6.86 -6.62
CA ILE A 31 6.35 6.85 -8.08
C ILE A 31 7.76 6.77 -8.67
N GLY A 32 7.86 6.28 -9.90
CA GLY A 32 9.13 6.14 -10.60
C GLY A 32 9.08 5.08 -11.69
N PRO A 33 10.13 4.94 -12.51
CA PRO A 33 10.19 3.97 -13.59
C PRO A 33 9.97 2.53 -13.12
N SER A 34 9.56 1.65 -14.04
CA SER A 34 9.48 0.21 -13.75
C SER A 34 10.88 -0.32 -13.40
N GLY A 35 10.97 -1.20 -12.41
CA GLY A 35 12.24 -1.73 -11.94
C GLY A 35 13.10 -0.78 -11.07
N SER A 36 12.64 0.44 -10.76
CA SER A 36 13.41 1.39 -9.95
C SER A 36 13.53 0.99 -8.46
N GLY A 37 12.76 0.00 -7.99
CA GLY A 37 12.82 -0.48 -6.59
C GLY A 37 11.71 0.03 -5.69
N LYS A 38 10.58 0.50 -6.23
CA LYS A 38 9.43 0.99 -5.45
C LYS A 38 8.86 -0.06 -4.51
N SER A 39 8.54 -1.25 -5.04
CA SER A 39 8.05 -2.38 -4.24
C SER A 39 9.10 -2.86 -3.25
N THR A 40 10.37 -2.90 -3.64
CA THR A 40 11.49 -3.24 -2.76
C THR A 40 11.61 -2.27 -1.57
N LEU A 41 11.41 -0.96 -1.80
CA LEU A 41 11.36 0.03 -0.72
C LEU A 41 10.18 -0.23 0.21
N LEU A 42 9.00 -0.49 -0.35
CA LEU A 42 7.79 -0.75 0.42
C LEU A 42 7.93 -2.02 1.26
N GLU A 43 8.48 -3.09 0.68
CA GLU A 43 8.77 -4.36 1.35
C GLU A 43 9.78 -4.19 2.49
N ALA A 44 10.84 -3.37 2.29
CA ALA A 44 11.81 -3.08 3.33
C ALA A 44 11.18 -2.27 4.48
N ILE A 45 10.32 -1.30 4.19
CA ILE A 45 9.54 -0.58 5.20
C ILE A 45 8.61 -1.55 5.94
N ALA A 46 7.97 -2.49 5.25
CA ALA A 46 7.13 -3.53 5.86
C ALA A 46 7.93 -4.56 6.68
N GLY A 47 9.25 -4.68 6.46
CA GLY A 47 10.14 -5.62 7.15
C GLY A 47 10.30 -6.97 6.45
N PHE A 48 9.79 -7.13 5.22
CA PHE A 48 10.00 -8.34 4.42
C PHE A 48 11.38 -8.39 3.78
N GLN A 49 12.04 -7.23 3.65
CA GLN A 49 13.42 -7.11 3.21
C GLN A 49 14.23 -6.31 4.24
N GLU A 50 15.45 -6.77 4.51
CA GLU A 50 16.35 -6.10 5.45
C GLU A 50 17.06 -4.92 4.79
N PHE A 51 17.32 -3.88 5.58
CA PHE A 51 18.26 -2.82 5.21
C PHE A 51 19.69 -3.31 5.44
N SER A 52 20.56 -3.16 4.43
CA SER A 52 22.00 -3.46 4.57
C SER A 52 22.70 -2.48 5.51
N SER A 53 22.17 -1.27 5.66
CA SER A 53 22.60 -0.25 6.61
C SER A 53 21.53 0.80 6.81
N GLY A 54 21.67 1.61 7.86
CA GLY A 54 20.74 2.65 8.24
C GLY A 54 19.71 2.16 9.25
N GLU A 55 18.77 3.02 9.59
CA GLU A 55 17.78 2.79 10.64
C GLU A 55 16.40 3.20 10.16
N ILE A 56 15.39 2.40 10.48
CA ILE A 56 13.98 2.74 10.28
C ILE A 56 13.29 2.91 11.63
N ALA A 57 12.52 3.98 11.79
CA ALA A 57 11.76 4.24 12.99
C ALA A 57 10.31 4.67 12.69
N TRP A 58 9.38 4.29 13.56
CA TRP A 58 7.99 4.74 13.56
C TRP A 58 7.63 5.41 14.89
N CYS A 59 7.21 6.67 14.83
CA CYS A 59 6.84 7.47 16.02
C CYS A 59 7.89 7.43 17.15
N GLY A 60 9.18 7.40 16.78
CA GLY A 60 10.30 7.34 17.72
C GLY A 60 10.72 5.94 18.15
N SER A 61 9.96 4.90 17.82
CA SER A 61 10.33 3.49 18.08
C SER A 61 11.19 2.96 16.95
N ASP A 62 12.34 2.39 17.27
CA ASP A 62 13.22 1.72 16.30
C ASP A 62 12.56 0.43 15.79
N LEU A 63 12.45 0.29 14.48
CA LEU A 63 11.89 -0.87 13.80
C LEU A 63 12.93 -1.66 13.00
N THR A 64 14.21 -1.31 13.06
CA THR A 64 15.26 -1.85 12.19
C THR A 64 15.34 -3.37 12.24
N GLN A 65 15.21 -3.95 13.43
CA GLN A 65 15.25 -5.40 13.66
C GLN A 65 13.86 -6.01 13.98
N VAL A 66 12.77 -5.23 13.83
CA VAL A 66 11.42 -5.70 14.16
C VAL A 66 10.85 -6.50 12.99
N HIS A 67 10.36 -7.70 13.26
CA HIS A 67 9.72 -8.57 12.26
C HIS A 67 8.46 -7.95 11.63
N PRO A 68 8.12 -8.28 10.37
CA PRO A 68 6.96 -7.71 9.67
C PRO A 68 5.65 -7.79 10.46
N GLY A 69 5.37 -8.94 11.09
CA GLY A 69 4.14 -9.15 11.86
C GLY A 69 4.00 -8.30 13.12
N GLU A 70 5.11 -7.78 13.64
CA GLU A 70 5.18 -6.95 14.84
C GLU A 70 5.21 -5.46 14.54
N ARG A 71 5.49 -5.07 13.27
CA ARG A 71 5.45 -3.66 12.86
C ARG A 71 4.02 -3.13 12.90
N PRO A 72 3.81 -1.85 13.27
CA PRO A 72 2.48 -1.23 13.34
C PRO A 72 1.93 -0.89 11.95
N PHE A 73 2.21 -1.72 10.96
CA PHE A 73 1.87 -1.54 9.56
C PHE A 73 0.97 -2.65 9.06
N ALA A 74 0.10 -2.32 8.11
CA ALA A 74 -0.65 -3.31 7.36
C ALA A 74 -0.29 -3.18 5.88
N MET A 75 -0.15 -4.29 5.16
CA MET A 75 0.26 -4.30 3.76
C MET A 75 -0.81 -4.95 2.88
N LEU A 76 -1.15 -4.27 1.79
CA LEU A 76 -1.95 -4.80 0.70
C LEU A 76 -1.04 -5.01 -0.51
N PHE A 77 -0.83 -6.27 -0.86
CA PHE A 77 -0.04 -6.69 -2.01
C PHE A 77 -0.85 -6.58 -3.30
N GLN A 78 -0.17 -6.45 -4.42
CA GLN A 78 -0.74 -6.32 -5.76
C GLN A 78 -1.81 -7.39 -6.08
N ASP A 79 -1.54 -8.66 -5.75
CA ASP A 79 -2.46 -9.77 -6.00
C ASP A 79 -3.55 -9.93 -4.92
N GLY A 80 -3.58 -9.04 -3.92
CA GLY A 80 -4.49 -9.12 -2.78
C GLY A 80 -4.31 -10.35 -1.89
N ASN A 81 -3.56 -11.37 -2.31
CA ASN A 81 -3.16 -12.58 -1.58
C ASN A 81 -4.29 -13.23 -0.75
N LEU A 82 -5.47 -13.40 -1.35
CA LEU A 82 -6.57 -14.10 -0.70
C LEU A 82 -6.33 -15.61 -0.67
N PHE A 83 -6.64 -16.24 0.46
CA PHE A 83 -6.57 -17.69 0.61
C PHE A 83 -7.75 -18.32 -0.14
N PRO A 84 -7.51 -19.11 -1.21
CA PRO A 84 -8.57 -19.58 -2.11
C PRO A 84 -9.53 -20.59 -1.46
N HIS A 85 -9.09 -21.29 -0.43
CA HIS A 85 -9.89 -22.27 0.31
C HIS A 85 -10.75 -21.66 1.42
N MET A 86 -10.53 -20.38 1.74
CA MET A 86 -11.27 -19.62 2.75
C MET A 86 -12.35 -18.76 2.13
N THR A 87 -13.46 -18.55 2.85
CA THR A 87 -14.51 -17.60 2.45
C THR A 87 -14.03 -16.15 2.59
N ALA A 88 -14.78 -15.18 2.03
CA ALA A 88 -14.50 -13.76 2.20
C ALA A 88 -14.44 -13.36 3.69
N LYS A 89 -15.42 -13.81 4.48
CA LYS A 89 -15.46 -13.59 5.94
C LYS A 89 -14.23 -14.16 6.64
N GLN A 90 -13.80 -15.37 6.27
CA GLN A 90 -12.61 -16.01 6.83
C GLN A 90 -11.31 -15.29 6.43
N ASN A 91 -11.22 -14.85 5.15
CA ASN A 91 -10.08 -14.06 4.68
C ASN A 91 -9.93 -12.75 5.46
N ILE A 92 -11.03 -12.03 5.70
CA ILE A 92 -11.01 -10.79 6.50
C ILE A 92 -10.63 -11.10 7.94
N ALA A 93 -11.16 -12.17 8.52
CA ALA A 93 -10.89 -12.59 9.89
C ALA A 93 -9.40 -12.81 10.18
N LEU A 94 -8.61 -13.24 9.19
CA LEU A 94 -7.14 -13.37 9.31
C LEU A 94 -6.45 -12.03 9.64
N GLY A 95 -7.03 -10.91 9.27
CA GLY A 95 -6.52 -9.59 9.64
C GLY A 95 -6.59 -9.31 11.15
N LEU A 96 -7.51 -9.94 11.87
CA LEU A 96 -7.62 -9.84 13.32
C LEU A 96 -6.77 -10.90 14.02
N GLN A 97 -6.93 -12.16 13.61
CA GLN A 97 -6.14 -13.28 14.15
C GLN A 97 -6.14 -14.50 13.23
N ALA A 98 -4.95 -15.14 13.09
CA ALA A 98 -4.77 -16.30 12.24
C ALA A 98 -5.13 -17.64 12.93
N ASN A 99 -4.98 -17.76 14.27
CA ASN A 99 -4.82 -19.06 14.91
C ASN A 99 -5.85 -19.40 16.01
N ARG A 100 -6.92 -18.62 16.18
CA ARG A 100 -7.98 -18.93 17.16
C ARG A 100 -9.38 -18.60 16.67
N ARG A 101 -10.38 -19.11 17.37
CA ARG A 101 -11.78 -18.75 17.13
C ARG A 101 -12.03 -17.28 17.49
N LEU A 102 -12.68 -16.54 16.60
CA LEU A 102 -13.02 -15.14 16.82
C LEU A 102 -14.01 -14.99 18.00
N THR A 103 -13.82 -13.97 18.79
CA THR A 103 -14.79 -13.51 19.78
C THR A 103 -16.02 -12.93 19.08
N THR A 104 -17.11 -12.73 19.83
CA THR A 104 -18.34 -12.10 19.29
C THR A 104 -18.07 -10.69 18.75
N ASP A 105 -17.20 -9.91 19.41
CA ASP A 105 -16.88 -8.55 18.98
C ASP A 105 -15.98 -8.54 17.72
N GLU A 106 -15.05 -9.47 17.61
CA GLU A 106 -14.26 -9.65 16.37
C GLU A 106 -15.15 -10.11 15.20
N GLN A 107 -16.14 -10.94 15.43
CA GLN A 107 -17.12 -11.31 14.41
C GLN A 107 -17.89 -10.09 13.90
N LYS A 108 -18.34 -9.20 14.80
CA LYS A 108 -18.98 -7.93 14.42
C LYS A 108 -18.04 -7.01 13.64
N GLN A 109 -16.75 -6.95 14.00
CA GLN A 109 -15.76 -6.16 13.26
C GLN A 109 -15.59 -6.68 11.83
N VAL A 110 -15.55 -7.99 11.61
CA VAL A 110 -15.49 -8.60 10.28
C VAL A 110 -16.75 -8.30 9.48
N GLU A 111 -17.93 -8.35 10.09
CA GLU A 111 -19.20 -8.01 9.42
C GLU A 111 -19.28 -6.52 9.08
N ALA A 112 -18.83 -5.64 9.97
CA ALA A 112 -18.72 -4.22 9.71
C ALA A 112 -17.74 -3.94 8.56
N ALA A 113 -16.58 -4.62 8.50
CA ALA A 113 -15.63 -4.49 7.41
C ALA A 113 -16.23 -4.94 6.07
N LEU A 114 -16.95 -6.06 6.02
CA LEU A 114 -17.70 -6.50 4.83
C LEU A 114 -18.73 -5.46 4.38
N SER A 115 -19.45 -4.88 5.32
CA SER A 115 -20.45 -3.84 5.03
C SER A 115 -19.79 -2.60 4.42
N ARG A 116 -18.66 -2.14 4.99
CA ARG A 116 -17.93 -0.95 4.52
C ARG A 116 -17.41 -1.06 3.10
N VAL A 117 -17.02 -2.26 2.69
CA VAL A 117 -16.59 -2.51 1.31
C VAL A 117 -17.73 -2.95 0.38
N GLY A 118 -19.00 -2.85 0.83
CA GLY A 118 -20.17 -3.19 0.03
C GLY A 118 -20.37 -4.69 -0.25
N LEU A 119 -19.86 -5.57 0.63
CA LEU A 119 -19.88 -7.03 0.45
C LEU A 119 -20.64 -7.79 1.55
N LEU A 120 -21.54 -7.13 2.28
CA LEU A 120 -22.22 -7.70 3.45
C LEU A 120 -22.84 -9.10 3.18
N ASN A 121 -23.48 -9.28 2.03
CA ASN A 121 -24.15 -10.53 1.65
C ASN A 121 -23.21 -11.54 0.95
N MET A 122 -21.92 -11.26 0.85
CA MET A 122 -20.96 -12.10 0.14
C MET A 122 -19.94 -12.78 1.06
N GLY A 123 -20.10 -12.65 2.37
CA GLY A 123 -19.16 -13.16 3.37
C GLY A 123 -18.93 -14.67 3.31
N ALA A 124 -19.90 -15.46 2.84
CA ALA A 124 -19.79 -16.91 2.69
C ALA A 124 -19.11 -17.36 1.38
N ARG A 125 -18.94 -16.47 0.40
CA ARG A 125 -18.32 -16.81 -0.90
C ARG A 125 -16.82 -16.99 -0.77
N ARG A 126 -16.28 -17.90 -1.60
CA ARG A 126 -14.83 -18.08 -1.77
C ARG A 126 -14.30 -17.15 -2.86
N PRO A 127 -12.99 -16.88 -2.92
CA PRO A 127 -12.39 -16.03 -3.95
C PRO A 127 -12.74 -16.41 -5.38
N ALA A 128 -12.87 -17.71 -5.69
CA ALA A 128 -13.28 -18.19 -7.01
C ALA A 128 -14.72 -17.78 -7.40
N GLU A 129 -15.58 -17.47 -6.44
CA GLU A 129 -16.98 -17.08 -6.64
C GLU A 129 -17.17 -15.55 -6.65
N LEU A 130 -16.05 -14.80 -6.57
CA LEU A 130 -16.02 -13.34 -6.54
C LEU A 130 -15.42 -12.77 -7.83
N SER A 131 -15.95 -11.63 -8.28
CA SER A 131 -15.30 -10.85 -9.35
C SER A 131 -13.94 -10.29 -8.90
N GLY A 132 -13.11 -9.83 -9.85
CA GLY A 132 -11.83 -9.18 -9.54
C GLY A 132 -11.96 -8.05 -8.53
N GLY A 133 -12.90 -7.11 -8.77
CA GLY A 133 -13.16 -6.01 -7.85
C GLY A 133 -13.68 -6.46 -6.48
N GLN A 134 -14.52 -7.50 -6.42
CA GLN A 134 -14.95 -8.06 -5.14
C GLN A 134 -13.79 -8.68 -4.36
N ARG A 135 -12.85 -9.36 -5.05
CA ARG A 135 -11.63 -9.87 -4.41
C ARG A 135 -10.77 -8.73 -3.85
N SER A 136 -10.56 -7.67 -4.61
CA SER A 136 -9.82 -6.49 -4.13
C SER A 136 -10.49 -5.84 -2.92
N ARG A 137 -11.81 -5.75 -2.88
CA ARG A 137 -12.57 -5.25 -1.72
C ARG A 137 -12.42 -6.16 -0.49
N VAL A 138 -12.40 -7.49 -0.65
CA VAL A 138 -12.13 -8.43 0.46
C VAL A 138 -10.70 -8.25 0.98
N ALA A 139 -9.71 -8.13 0.08
CA ALA A 139 -8.33 -7.90 0.47
C ALA A 139 -8.15 -6.56 1.21
N LEU A 140 -8.79 -5.50 0.75
CA LEU A 140 -8.82 -4.21 1.45
C LEU A 140 -9.46 -4.32 2.83
N ALA A 141 -10.62 -4.97 2.94
CA ALA A 141 -11.30 -5.18 4.22
C ALA A 141 -10.42 -5.96 5.21
N ARG A 142 -9.67 -6.98 4.75
CA ARG A 142 -8.72 -7.73 5.58
C ARG A 142 -7.61 -6.86 6.15
N VAL A 143 -7.14 -5.88 5.40
CA VAL A 143 -6.10 -4.95 5.84
C VAL A 143 -6.66 -3.91 6.81
N LEU A 144 -7.82 -3.36 6.52
CA LEU A 144 -8.47 -2.32 7.33
C LEU A 144 -8.89 -2.83 8.72
N VAL A 145 -9.33 -4.09 8.85
CA VAL A 145 -9.73 -4.63 10.16
C VAL A 145 -8.55 -4.75 11.14
N GLN A 146 -7.30 -4.74 10.65
CA GLN A 146 -6.10 -4.75 11.48
C GLN A 146 -5.90 -3.46 12.29
N ARG A 147 -6.51 -2.35 11.87
CA ARG A 147 -6.43 -1.02 12.52
C ARG A 147 -4.98 -0.60 12.81
N ARG A 148 -4.12 -0.71 11.81
CA ARG A 148 -2.72 -0.29 11.91
C ARG A 148 -2.58 1.19 11.57
N ASP A 149 -1.51 1.80 12.09
CA ASP A 149 -1.25 3.24 11.95
C ASP A 149 -0.79 3.63 10.54
N LEU A 150 -0.18 2.70 9.79
CA LEU A 150 0.30 2.91 8.43
C LEU A 150 -0.18 1.78 7.52
N LEU A 151 -0.79 2.16 6.41
CA LEU A 151 -1.22 1.28 5.34
C LEU A 151 -0.23 1.36 4.17
N LEU A 152 0.39 0.22 3.87
CA LEU A 152 1.32 0.04 2.76
C LEU A 152 0.56 -0.61 1.60
N LEU A 153 0.51 0.05 0.45
CA LEU A 153 -0.23 -0.38 -0.72
C LEU A 153 0.75 -0.57 -1.90
N ASP A 154 0.90 -1.80 -2.39
CA ASP A 154 1.75 -2.08 -3.56
C ASP A 154 0.88 -2.31 -4.79
N GLU A 155 0.74 -1.28 -5.64
CA GLU A 155 -0.10 -1.29 -6.84
C GLU A 155 -1.48 -1.95 -6.64
N PRO A 156 -2.23 -1.55 -5.60
CA PRO A 156 -3.29 -2.37 -5.00
C PRO A 156 -4.46 -2.69 -5.94
N PHE A 157 -4.61 -1.94 -7.02
CA PHE A 157 -5.76 -2.03 -7.93
C PHE A 157 -5.35 -2.02 -9.40
N ALA A 158 -4.09 -2.36 -9.71
CA ALA A 158 -3.56 -2.34 -11.07
C ALA A 158 -4.32 -3.28 -12.04
N ALA A 159 -4.87 -4.38 -11.54
CA ALA A 159 -5.62 -5.34 -12.34
C ALA A 159 -7.11 -4.93 -12.56
N LEU A 160 -7.55 -3.78 -12.05
CA LEU A 160 -8.92 -3.30 -12.20
C LEU A 160 -9.05 -2.33 -13.36
N GLY A 161 -10.21 -2.35 -14.03
CA GLY A 161 -10.52 -1.33 -15.02
C GLY A 161 -10.62 0.08 -14.40
N PRO A 162 -10.43 1.16 -15.21
CA PRO A 162 -10.26 2.53 -14.70
C PRO A 162 -11.35 3.01 -13.74
N ALA A 163 -12.62 2.76 -14.06
CA ALA A 163 -13.75 3.19 -13.23
C ALA A 163 -13.75 2.52 -11.85
N LEU A 164 -13.54 1.20 -11.82
CA LEU A 164 -13.51 0.44 -10.57
C LEU A 164 -12.26 0.76 -9.73
N LYS A 165 -11.13 0.98 -10.38
CA LYS A 165 -9.89 1.43 -9.73
C LYS A 165 -10.12 2.78 -9.04
N ALA A 166 -10.73 3.75 -9.73
CA ALA A 166 -11.06 5.05 -9.17
C ALA A 166 -11.97 4.92 -7.94
N GLU A 167 -13.03 4.11 -8.02
CA GLU A 167 -13.93 3.83 -6.89
C GLU A 167 -13.19 3.22 -5.69
N MET A 168 -12.26 2.30 -5.94
CA MET A 168 -11.47 1.66 -4.89
C MET A 168 -10.48 2.64 -4.21
N LEU A 169 -9.88 3.54 -4.98
CA LEU A 169 -9.01 4.60 -4.44
C LEU A 169 -9.80 5.59 -3.57
N ASP A 170 -11.01 5.98 -4.00
CA ASP A 170 -11.88 6.86 -3.21
C ASP A 170 -12.29 6.17 -1.90
N LEU A 171 -12.67 4.90 -1.96
CA LEU A 171 -12.99 4.12 -0.77
C LEU A 171 -11.80 4.04 0.21
N VAL A 172 -10.59 3.84 -0.28
CA VAL A 172 -9.38 3.85 0.56
C VAL A 172 -9.18 5.24 1.19
N ALA A 173 -9.29 6.31 0.40
CA ALA A 173 -9.12 7.68 0.89
C ALA A 173 -10.11 8.00 2.01
N GLU A 174 -11.40 7.70 1.81
CA GLU A 174 -12.46 7.90 2.79
C GLU A 174 -12.19 7.15 4.09
N LEU A 175 -11.86 5.84 3.99
CA LEU A 175 -11.62 5.00 5.17
C LEU A 175 -10.38 5.43 5.96
N VAL A 176 -9.36 5.93 5.29
CA VAL A 176 -8.13 6.43 5.90
C VAL A 176 -8.37 7.78 6.58
N ASP A 177 -9.15 8.67 5.98
CA ASP A 177 -9.51 9.96 6.58
C ASP A 177 -10.34 9.76 7.84
N GLU A 178 -11.30 8.84 7.84
CA GLU A 178 -12.09 8.50 9.03
C GLU A 178 -11.25 7.95 10.19
N THR A 179 -10.22 7.16 9.90
CA THR A 179 -9.42 6.49 10.93
C THR A 179 -8.17 7.27 11.33
N GLY A 180 -7.76 8.27 10.55
CA GLY A 180 -6.50 8.99 10.73
C GLY A 180 -5.27 8.10 10.48
N THR A 181 -5.42 7.06 9.66
CA THR A 181 -4.35 6.16 9.25
C THR A 181 -3.46 6.85 8.20
N SER A 182 -2.15 6.62 8.22
CA SER A 182 -1.26 7.07 7.15
C SER A 182 -1.29 6.12 5.95
N ILE A 183 -1.03 6.63 4.74
CA ILE A 183 -0.83 5.78 3.53
C ILE A 183 0.56 5.98 2.96
N LEU A 184 1.15 4.87 2.52
CA LEU A 184 2.28 4.85 1.60
C LEU A 184 1.92 3.90 0.44
N MET A 185 1.69 4.47 -0.75
CA MET A 185 1.16 3.74 -1.91
C MET A 185 2.15 3.76 -3.07
N VAL A 186 2.58 2.59 -3.49
CA VAL A 186 3.25 2.42 -4.80
C VAL A 186 2.20 2.45 -5.89
N THR A 187 2.41 3.32 -6.86
CA THR A 187 1.64 3.32 -8.10
C THR A 187 2.53 3.66 -9.29
N HIS A 188 2.18 3.11 -10.41
CA HIS A 188 2.78 3.46 -11.68
C HIS A 188 1.92 4.47 -12.48
N ASP A 189 0.73 4.83 -11.98
CA ASP A 189 -0.20 5.76 -12.61
C ASP A 189 -0.20 7.11 -11.87
N PRO A 190 0.23 8.21 -12.51
CA PRO A 190 0.23 9.53 -11.89
C PRO A 190 -1.16 10.00 -11.46
N ASN A 191 -2.22 9.53 -12.14
CA ASN A 191 -3.59 9.90 -11.80
C ASN A 191 -4.04 9.27 -10.47
N ASP A 192 -3.56 8.06 -10.17
CA ASP A 192 -3.81 7.43 -8.86
C ASP A 192 -3.16 8.26 -7.74
N ALA A 193 -1.90 8.67 -7.95
CA ALA A 193 -1.20 9.52 -6.98
C ALA A 193 -1.95 10.85 -6.77
N ARG A 194 -2.33 11.56 -7.86
CA ARG A 194 -3.09 12.82 -7.77
C ARG A 194 -4.41 12.67 -7.04
N ARG A 195 -5.06 11.49 -7.16
CA ARG A 195 -6.37 11.24 -6.59
C ARG A 195 -6.36 11.07 -5.08
N ILE A 196 -5.33 10.42 -4.55
CA ILE A 196 -5.34 9.95 -3.16
C ILE A 196 -4.21 10.55 -2.30
N THR A 197 -3.16 11.14 -2.89
CA THR A 197 -2.00 11.59 -2.14
C THR A 197 -1.68 13.06 -2.34
N GLU A 198 -1.21 13.70 -1.27
CA GLU A 198 -0.76 15.10 -1.27
C GLU A 198 0.72 15.22 -1.59
N GLU A 199 1.51 14.22 -1.19
CA GLU A 199 2.95 14.14 -1.38
C GLU A 199 3.34 12.89 -2.17
N ALA A 200 4.45 12.96 -2.85
CA ALA A 200 5.02 11.82 -3.56
C ALA A 200 6.54 11.72 -3.37
N ILE A 201 7.03 10.49 -3.33
CA ILE A 201 8.44 10.11 -3.29
C ILE A 201 8.80 9.58 -4.68
N LEU A 202 9.76 10.23 -5.34
CA LEU A 202 10.36 9.70 -6.56
C LEU A 202 11.40 8.63 -6.19
N VAL A 203 11.28 7.45 -6.80
CA VAL A 203 12.30 6.40 -6.74
C VAL A 203 12.91 6.23 -8.12
N ALA A 204 14.15 6.69 -8.28
CA ALA A 204 14.89 6.64 -9.54
C ALA A 204 16.40 6.56 -9.27
N ASP A 205 17.18 6.03 -10.20
CA ASP A 205 18.64 6.00 -10.19
C ASP A 205 19.26 5.49 -8.87
N GLY A 206 18.60 4.49 -8.26
CA GLY A 206 19.04 3.90 -6.98
C GLY A 206 18.84 4.82 -5.76
N VAL A 207 17.95 5.82 -5.87
CA VAL A 207 17.64 6.75 -4.78
C VAL A 207 16.13 6.88 -4.61
N ALA A 208 15.64 6.75 -3.37
CA ALA A 208 14.34 7.22 -2.95
C ALA A 208 14.49 8.66 -2.45
N HIS A 209 13.95 9.61 -3.20
CA HIS A 209 14.06 11.03 -2.91
C HIS A 209 13.17 11.42 -1.72
N LYS A 210 13.36 12.63 -1.18
CA LYS A 210 12.47 13.16 -0.14
C LYS A 210 11.07 13.40 -0.69
N PRO A 211 10.02 13.26 0.13
CA PRO A 211 8.66 13.62 -0.27
C PRO A 211 8.59 15.07 -0.77
N CYS A 212 7.82 15.28 -1.83
CA CYS A 212 7.47 16.61 -2.34
C CYS A 212 6.00 16.59 -2.79
N GLY A 213 5.43 17.76 -3.05
CA GLY A 213 4.03 17.85 -3.47
C GLY A 213 3.74 17.01 -4.71
N THR A 214 2.72 16.16 -4.68
CA THR A 214 2.33 15.30 -5.81
C THR A 214 2.06 16.10 -7.09
N PRO A 215 1.30 17.22 -7.07
CA PRO A 215 1.11 18.03 -8.28
C PRO A 215 2.43 18.55 -8.85
N GLN A 216 3.31 19.09 -7.99
CA GLN A 216 4.60 19.63 -8.41
C GLN A 216 5.46 18.58 -9.10
N LEU A 217 5.52 17.35 -8.55
CA LEU A 217 6.34 16.28 -9.09
C LEU A 217 5.82 15.78 -10.45
N ILE A 218 4.51 15.78 -10.65
CA ILE A 218 3.88 15.29 -11.88
C ILE A 218 3.88 16.38 -12.98
N GLU A 219 3.69 17.65 -12.63
CA GLU A 219 3.65 18.76 -13.60
C GLU A 219 5.04 19.22 -14.04
N ASN A 220 6.04 19.10 -13.15
CA ASN A 220 7.42 19.45 -13.43
C ASN A 220 8.35 18.24 -13.12
N PRO A 221 8.21 17.14 -13.88
CA PRO A 221 8.93 15.92 -13.57
C PRO A 221 10.43 16.08 -13.80
N PRO A 222 11.29 15.59 -12.86
CA PRO A 222 12.71 15.42 -13.13
C PRO A 222 12.96 14.52 -14.36
N ALA A 223 14.11 14.65 -15.01
CA ALA A 223 14.45 13.90 -16.24
C ALA A 223 14.20 12.37 -16.08
N ALA A 224 14.57 11.79 -14.95
CA ALA A 224 14.35 10.36 -14.65
C ALA A 224 12.86 9.94 -14.64
N LEU A 225 11.93 10.86 -14.42
CA LEU A 225 10.49 10.62 -14.45
C LEU A 225 9.84 11.08 -15.75
N ALA A 226 10.38 12.13 -16.39
CA ALA A 226 9.82 12.75 -17.59
C ALA A 226 9.66 11.74 -18.74
N ASP A 227 10.70 10.97 -19.06
CA ASP A 227 10.68 9.94 -20.09
C ASP A 227 9.62 8.85 -19.83
N TYR A 228 9.39 8.56 -18.56
CA TYR A 228 8.39 7.60 -18.14
C TYR A 228 6.96 8.13 -18.30
N LEU A 229 6.71 9.39 -17.99
CA LEU A 229 5.39 10.03 -18.12
C LEU A 229 5.02 10.23 -19.59
N VAL A 230 5.96 10.72 -20.44
CA VAL A 230 5.75 10.95 -21.87
C VAL A 230 5.41 9.65 -22.61
N ARG A 231 6.07 8.54 -22.30
CA ARG A 231 5.77 7.24 -22.92
C ARG A 231 4.35 6.76 -22.64
N ARG A 232 3.74 7.14 -21.53
CA ARG A 232 2.37 6.77 -21.17
C ARG A 232 1.30 7.60 -21.86
N GLU A 233 1.54 8.89 -22.03
CA GLU A 233 0.64 9.76 -22.78
C GLU A 233 0.57 9.36 -24.28
N SER A 234 1.66 8.76 -24.80
CA SER A 234 1.76 8.33 -26.20
C SER A 234 1.05 6.99 -26.49
N PHE A 235 0.70 6.20 -25.49
CA PHE A 235 -0.03 4.94 -25.61
C PHE A 235 -1.19 4.91 -24.60
N PRO A 236 -2.33 5.59 -24.89
CA PRO A 236 -3.54 5.33 -24.12
C PRO A 236 -3.90 3.85 -24.30
N GLU A 237 -4.00 3.13 -23.21
CA GLU A 237 -4.40 1.71 -23.23
C GLU A 237 -5.74 1.58 -24.00
N CYS A 238 -5.72 0.79 -25.10
CA CYS A 238 -6.90 0.38 -25.85
C CYS A 238 -7.77 -0.59 -25.03
#